data_3097ff9c99b2bb687ad75e86944427a6
#
_entry.id   3097ff9c99b2bb687ad75e86944427a6
#
_cell.length_a   1.000
_cell.length_b   1.000
_cell.length_c   1.000
_cell.angle_alpha   90.00
_cell.angle_beta   90.00
_cell.angle_gamma   90.00
#
_symmetry.space_group_name_H-M   'P 1'
#
loop_
_entity.id
_entity.type
_entity.pdbx_description
1 polymer ?
#
loop_
_entity_poly.entity_id
_entity_poly.type
_entity_poly.pdbx_seq_one_letter_code
_entity_poly.pdbx_strand_id
1 'polypeptide(L)'
;YGGGEANTAVSLANFNVDTRYVTKLPNHTIGQSAVNSLRQYGVDVSRIVRGGDQIGIYFLEKKTSQRPTNVIYNRNGSAFALATKEDFDWNSIFEGATWFHFSGITPAISDNMAEITIEACKEAKKRNITVSCDLNYRSKLWSSEKANKVMSEVCKYVDICIANEDDAVGIFGMNASKSDKEKNAYIAEELTKMFPNFKMVASVWRTETSITTFKLQSMIYTDGKAYYSQEFFMNILDYIGAGDAYCAGIIYSL
;
A
#
# COMPACT_ATOMS: atom_id res chain seq x y z
N TYR A 1 -6.14 -4.34 15.30
CA TYR A 1 -6.36 -4.57 13.87
C TYR A 1 -5.52 -3.60 13.07
N GLY A 2 -5.05 -4.00 11.90
CA GLY A 2 -4.20 -3.18 11.03
C GLY A 2 -4.15 -3.78 9.62
N GLY A 3 -3.31 -3.19 8.78
CA GLY A 3 -3.13 -3.51 7.37
C GLY A 3 -2.78 -2.23 6.62
N GLY A 4 -1.96 -2.29 5.58
CA GLY A 4 -1.47 -1.10 4.89
C GLY A 4 -2.60 -0.16 4.49
N GLU A 5 -3.54 -0.66 3.72
CA GLU A 5 -4.68 0.12 3.23
C GLU A 5 -5.63 0.53 4.38
N ALA A 6 -5.80 -0.30 5.41
CA ALA A 6 -6.61 0.03 6.58
C ALA A 6 -5.98 1.18 7.38
N ASN A 7 -4.65 1.15 7.57
CA ASN A 7 -3.90 2.22 8.25
C ASN A 7 -3.98 3.53 7.46
N THR A 8 -3.85 3.47 6.13
CA THR A 8 -4.01 4.62 5.23
C THR A 8 -5.44 5.19 5.34
N ALA A 9 -6.47 4.33 5.32
CA ALA A 9 -7.86 4.74 5.44
C ALA A 9 -8.16 5.44 6.78
N VAL A 10 -7.65 4.89 7.89
CA VAL A 10 -7.78 5.50 9.23
C VAL A 10 -7.06 6.85 9.30
N SER A 11 -5.87 6.96 8.72
CA SER A 11 -5.13 8.23 8.68
C SER A 11 -5.89 9.30 7.90
N LEU A 12 -6.45 8.95 6.73
CA LEU A 12 -7.27 9.86 5.92
C LEU A 12 -8.55 10.29 6.65
N ALA A 13 -9.24 9.36 7.30
CA ALA A 13 -10.41 9.68 8.11
C ALA A 13 -10.08 10.67 9.25
N ASN A 14 -8.92 10.51 9.91
CA ASN A 14 -8.42 11.45 10.91
C ASN A 14 -8.06 12.83 10.32
N PHE A 15 -7.78 12.92 9.01
CA PHE A 15 -7.63 14.18 8.27
C PHE A 15 -8.97 14.75 7.79
N ASN A 16 -10.11 14.17 8.20
CA ASN A 16 -11.46 14.51 7.76
C ASN A 16 -11.70 14.31 6.25
N VAL A 17 -11.04 13.32 5.66
CA VAL A 17 -11.33 12.88 4.29
C VAL A 17 -12.38 11.76 4.36
N ASP A 18 -13.43 11.86 3.55
CA ASP A 18 -14.41 10.80 3.40
C ASP A 18 -13.74 9.55 2.82
N THR A 19 -13.63 8.51 3.63
CA THR A 19 -12.84 7.32 3.31
C THR A 19 -13.67 6.06 3.45
N ARG A 20 -13.70 5.24 2.40
CA ARG A 20 -14.35 3.93 2.37
C ARG A 20 -13.31 2.82 2.32
N TYR A 21 -13.48 1.80 3.15
CA TYR A 21 -12.60 0.63 3.14
C TYR A 21 -13.30 -0.59 2.56
N VAL A 22 -12.64 -1.27 1.63
CA VAL A 22 -13.16 -2.43 0.91
C VAL A 22 -12.31 -3.65 1.22
N THR A 23 -12.94 -4.71 1.72
CA THR A 23 -12.29 -5.99 2.03
C THR A 23 -13.36 -7.08 2.20
N LYS A 24 -12.94 -8.31 2.47
CA LYS A 24 -13.85 -9.40 2.86
C LYS A 24 -13.46 -9.95 4.23
N LEU A 25 -14.41 -9.99 5.15
CA LEU A 25 -14.21 -10.40 6.54
C LEU A 25 -15.23 -11.48 6.95
N PRO A 26 -14.87 -12.42 7.84
CA PRO A 26 -15.78 -13.45 8.31
C PRO A 26 -17.00 -12.85 9.02
N ASN A 27 -18.12 -13.59 8.96
CA ASN A 27 -19.39 -13.16 9.56
C ASN A 27 -19.55 -13.63 11.03
N HIS A 28 -18.47 -13.58 11.82
CA HIS A 28 -18.46 -13.88 13.24
C HIS A 28 -17.94 -12.70 14.06
N THR A 29 -17.90 -12.82 15.39
CA THR A 29 -17.55 -11.73 16.31
C THR A 29 -16.17 -11.13 16.10
N ILE A 30 -15.15 -11.94 15.75
CA ILE A 30 -13.80 -11.42 15.45
C ILE A 30 -13.81 -10.58 14.18
N GLY A 31 -14.50 -11.05 13.12
CA GLY A 31 -14.68 -10.25 11.90
C GLY A 31 -15.47 -8.96 12.18
N GLN A 32 -16.49 -9.01 13.04
CA GLN A 32 -17.22 -7.81 13.47
C GLN A 32 -16.34 -6.85 14.28
N SER A 33 -15.44 -7.35 15.11
CA SER A 33 -14.49 -6.52 15.85
C SER A 33 -13.52 -5.79 14.91
N ALA A 34 -13.09 -6.43 13.81
CA ALA A 34 -12.29 -5.77 12.78
C ALA A 34 -13.06 -4.63 12.09
N VAL A 35 -14.33 -4.84 11.75
CA VAL A 35 -15.21 -3.78 11.21
C VAL A 35 -15.33 -2.61 12.21
N ASN A 36 -15.56 -2.90 13.48
CA ASN A 36 -15.72 -1.89 14.51
C ASN A 36 -14.43 -1.08 14.72
N SER A 37 -13.26 -1.72 14.59
CA SER A 37 -11.97 -1.06 14.71
C SER A 37 -11.70 0.00 13.63
N LEU A 38 -12.33 -0.10 12.46
CA LEU A 38 -12.30 0.90 11.41
C LEU A 38 -13.36 1.97 11.62
N ARG A 39 -14.60 1.52 11.93
CA ARG A 39 -15.74 2.42 12.16
C ARG A 39 -15.51 3.42 13.28
N GLN A 40 -14.79 3.06 14.35
CA GLN A 40 -14.50 3.98 15.45
C GLN A 40 -13.69 5.21 15.04
N TYR A 41 -12.98 5.14 13.92
CA TYR A 41 -12.22 6.26 13.35
C TYR A 41 -12.97 6.98 12.21
N GLY A 42 -14.25 6.66 11.99
CA GLY A 42 -15.05 7.31 10.96
C GLY A 42 -14.90 6.74 9.54
N VAL A 43 -14.17 5.65 9.37
CA VAL A 43 -14.05 4.98 8.05
C VAL A 43 -15.39 4.36 7.66
N ASP A 44 -15.87 4.62 6.43
CA ASP A 44 -17.04 3.95 5.87
C ASP A 44 -16.74 2.47 5.63
N VAL A 45 -17.44 1.62 6.35
CA VAL A 45 -17.31 0.15 6.30
C VAL A 45 -18.50 -0.53 5.58
N SER A 46 -19.36 0.24 4.93
CA SER A 46 -20.60 -0.24 4.31
C SER A 46 -20.37 -1.19 3.15
N ARG A 47 -19.17 -1.16 2.54
CA ARG A 47 -18.78 -2.01 1.42
C ARG A 47 -17.84 -3.15 1.82
N ILE A 48 -17.70 -3.42 3.11
CA ILE A 48 -17.00 -4.61 3.58
C ILE A 48 -17.88 -5.83 3.34
N VAL A 49 -17.39 -6.75 2.52
CA VAL A 49 -18.06 -8.01 2.23
C VAL A 49 -17.96 -8.94 3.45
N ARG A 50 -19.04 -9.64 3.76
CA ARG A 50 -19.08 -10.55 4.91
C ARG A 50 -19.22 -11.99 4.42
N GLY A 51 -18.30 -12.88 4.85
CA GLY A 51 -18.28 -14.29 4.49
C GLY A 51 -16.92 -14.91 4.73
N GLY A 52 -16.85 -16.24 4.55
CA GLY A 52 -15.66 -17.01 4.89
C GLY A 52 -15.52 -17.24 6.41
N ASP A 53 -14.55 -18.08 6.79
CA ASP A 53 -14.44 -18.58 8.16
C ASP A 53 -13.26 -17.97 8.94
N GLN A 54 -12.27 -17.39 8.23
CA GLN A 54 -11.02 -16.98 8.84
C GLN A 54 -10.65 -15.54 8.50
N ILE A 55 -10.23 -14.77 9.51
CA ILE A 55 -9.55 -13.49 9.30
C ILE A 55 -8.06 -13.74 9.04
N GLY A 56 -7.46 -12.97 8.14
CA GLY A 56 -6.01 -13.00 7.94
C GLY A 56 -5.28 -12.41 9.14
N ILE A 57 -4.24 -13.10 9.61
CA ILE A 57 -3.45 -12.70 10.77
C ILE A 57 -1.98 -12.57 10.35
N TYR A 58 -1.25 -11.68 10.98
CA TYR A 58 0.19 -11.72 11.00
C TYR A 58 0.71 -11.52 12.42
N PHE A 59 1.84 -12.11 12.70
CA PHE A 59 2.55 -11.96 13.97
C PHE A 59 3.80 -11.13 13.73
N LEU A 60 4.00 -10.14 14.56
CA LEU A 60 5.15 -9.25 14.49
C LEU A 60 6.02 -9.43 15.73
N GLU A 61 7.24 -9.89 15.52
CA GLU A 61 8.31 -9.84 16.52
C GLU A 61 9.09 -8.54 16.32
N LYS A 62 8.93 -7.61 17.25
CA LYS A 62 9.62 -6.30 17.18
C LYS A 62 11.12 -6.46 17.38
N LYS A 63 11.89 -5.66 16.63
CA LYS A 63 13.34 -5.50 16.80
C LYS A 63 13.68 -5.20 18.27
N THR A 64 14.62 -5.93 18.83
CA THR A 64 15.13 -5.70 20.18
C THR A 64 16.63 -5.92 20.18
N SER A 65 17.42 -4.87 20.40
CA SER A 65 18.88 -4.95 20.34
C SER A 65 19.38 -5.56 19.02
N GLN A 66 20.01 -6.71 19.03
CA GLN A 66 20.57 -7.40 17.85
C GLN A 66 19.53 -8.27 17.11
N ARG A 67 18.38 -8.54 17.71
CA ARG A 67 17.33 -9.35 17.08
C ARG A 67 16.57 -8.52 16.04
N PRO A 68 16.57 -8.89 14.74
CA PRO A 68 15.85 -8.16 13.72
C PRO A 68 14.33 -8.31 13.89
N THR A 69 13.58 -7.40 13.30
CA THR A 69 12.13 -7.56 13.15
C THR A 69 11.82 -8.80 12.32
N ASN A 70 10.90 -9.63 12.78
CA ASN A 70 10.39 -10.76 12.02
C ASN A 70 8.87 -10.69 11.89
N VAL A 71 8.38 -10.96 10.68
CA VAL A 71 6.93 -11.02 10.40
C VAL A 71 6.60 -12.41 9.93
N ILE A 72 5.60 -13.03 10.59
CA ILE A 72 5.05 -14.34 10.23
C ILE A 72 3.62 -14.11 9.75
N TYR A 73 3.33 -14.48 8.51
CA TYR A 73 2.00 -14.35 7.92
C TYR A 73 1.19 -15.63 8.08
N ASN A 74 -0.04 -15.48 8.56
CA ASN A 74 -1.07 -16.54 8.57
C ASN A 74 -2.32 -16.01 7.86
N ARG A 75 -2.24 -15.90 6.53
CA ARG A 75 -3.28 -15.33 5.67
C ARG A 75 -3.89 -16.33 4.70
N ASN A 76 -3.24 -17.48 4.51
CA ASN A 76 -3.76 -18.53 3.64
C ASN A 76 -5.12 -19.00 4.17
N GLY A 77 -6.13 -19.11 3.28
CA GLY A 77 -7.47 -19.49 3.66
C GLY A 77 -8.30 -18.40 4.34
N SER A 78 -7.76 -17.18 4.51
CA SER A 78 -8.57 -16.08 5.03
C SER A 78 -9.69 -15.69 4.06
N ALA A 79 -10.78 -15.14 4.61
CA ALA A 79 -11.93 -14.68 3.82
C ALA A 79 -11.50 -13.78 2.64
N PHE A 80 -10.53 -12.90 2.87
CA PHE A 80 -10.01 -12.01 1.83
C PHE A 80 -9.15 -12.76 0.80
N ALA A 81 -8.30 -13.71 1.23
CA ALA A 81 -7.49 -14.49 0.31
C ALA A 81 -8.32 -15.40 -0.62
N LEU A 82 -9.50 -15.82 -0.15
CA LEU A 82 -10.46 -16.67 -0.88
C LEU A 82 -11.56 -15.85 -1.57
N ALA A 83 -11.46 -14.52 -1.58
CA ALA A 83 -12.43 -13.67 -2.26
C ALA A 83 -12.43 -13.94 -3.77
N THR A 84 -13.61 -13.77 -4.37
CA THR A 84 -13.83 -13.89 -5.81
C THR A 84 -14.29 -12.55 -6.40
N LYS A 85 -14.31 -12.42 -7.72
CA LYS A 85 -14.75 -11.17 -8.39
C LYS A 85 -16.19 -10.83 -8.06
N GLU A 86 -17.04 -11.84 -7.89
CA GLU A 86 -18.45 -11.71 -7.59
C GLU A 86 -18.72 -11.13 -6.18
N ASP A 87 -17.72 -11.16 -5.30
CA ASP A 87 -17.82 -10.54 -3.98
C ASP A 87 -17.84 -8.99 -4.05
N PHE A 88 -17.38 -8.38 -5.16
CA PHE A 88 -17.16 -6.94 -5.27
C PHE A 88 -18.04 -6.31 -6.35
N ASP A 89 -19.02 -5.54 -5.94
CA ASP A 89 -19.83 -4.69 -6.85
C ASP A 89 -19.14 -3.34 -7.04
N TRP A 90 -18.33 -3.22 -8.09
CA TRP A 90 -17.56 -2.01 -8.39
C TRP A 90 -18.44 -0.78 -8.64
N ASN A 91 -19.69 -0.94 -9.05
CA ASN A 91 -20.60 0.20 -9.21
C ASN A 91 -20.89 0.84 -7.86
N SER A 92 -21.26 0.03 -6.88
CA SER A 92 -21.55 0.52 -5.54
C SER A 92 -20.28 0.89 -4.75
N ILE A 93 -19.16 0.19 -4.98
CA ILE A 93 -17.89 0.46 -4.32
C ILE A 93 -17.34 1.83 -4.74
N PHE A 94 -17.38 2.15 -6.02
CA PHE A 94 -16.84 3.39 -6.57
C PHE A 94 -17.86 4.53 -6.68
N GLU A 95 -19.08 4.35 -6.18
CA GLU A 95 -20.07 5.41 -6.15
C GLU A 95 -19.57 6.63 -5.36
N GLY A 96 -19.45 7.78 -6.02
CA GLY A 96 -18.96 9.03 -5.46
C GLY A 96 -17.47 9.08 -5.18
N ALA A 97 -16.71 8.01 -5.48
CA ALA A 97 -15.26 7.99 -5.26
C ALA A 97 -14.52 8.80 -6.33
N THR A 98 -13.52 9.55 -5.90
CA THR A 98 -12.58 10.29 -6.76
C THR A 98 -11.17 9.70 -6.75
N TRP A 99 -10.89 8.87 -5.74
CA TRP A 99 -9.57 8.25 -5.53
C TRP A 99 -9.70 6.79 -5.12
N PHE A 100 -8.85 5.94 -5.68
CA PHE A 100 -8.67 4.55 -5.30
C PHE A 100 -7.23 4.28 -4.91
N HIS A 101 -7.00 3.78 -3.71
CA HIS A 101 -5.67 3.43 -3.20
C HIS A 101 -5.61 1.95 -2.82
N PHE A 102 -4.49 1.31 -3.15
CA PHE A 102 -4.17 -0.05 -2.73
C PHE A 102 -2.66 -0.22 -2.59
N SER A 103 -2.24 -1.32 -1.98
CA SER A 103 -0.82 -1.70 -1.91
C SER A 103 -0.55 -2.99 -2.70
N GLY A 104 0.71 -3.20 -3.09
CA GLY A 104 1.16 -4.43 -3.73
C GLY A 104 1.06 -5.67 -2.83
N ILE A 105 0.72 -5.50 -1.54
CA ILE A 105 0.39 -6.63 -0.66
C ILE A 105 -0.92 -7.27 -1.10
N THR A 106 -1.92 -6.51 -1.49
CA THR A 106 -3.24 -7.00 -1.89
C THR A 106 -3.17 -8.03 -3.02
N PRO A 107 -2.56 -7.75 -4.19
CA PRO A 107 -2.42 -8.74 -5.27
C PRO A 107 -1.46 -9.89 -4.91
N ALA A 108 -0.58 -9.73 -3.91
CA ALA A 108 0.34 -10.77 -3.49
C ALA A 108 -0.32 -11.88 -2.63
N ILE A 109 -1.52 -11.64 -2.09
CA ILE A 109 -2.19 -12.55 -1.15
C ILE A 109 -2.63 -13.86 -1.84
N SER A 110 -3.17 -13.78 -3.07
CA SER A 110 -3.60 -14.94 -3.86
C SER A 110 -3.71 -14.60 -5.34
N ASP A 111 -3.84 -15.61 -6.21
CA ASP A 111 -4.05 -15.41 -7.64
C ASP A 111 -5.38 -14.68 -7.90
N ASN A 112 -6.44 -15.06 -7.18
CA ASN A 112 -7.73 -14.38 -7.25
C ASN A 112 -7.58 -12.88 -6.90
N MET A 113 -6.86 -12.55 -5.83
CA MET A 113 -6.65 -11.16 -5.42
C MET A 113 -5.84 -10.37 -6.44
N ALA A 114 -4.90 -11.00 -7.14
CA ALA A 114 -4.20 -10.36 -8.25
C ALA A 114 -5.18 -9.98 -9.38
N GLU A 115 -6.05 -10.89 -9.78
CA GLU A 115 -7.07 -10.64 -10.80
C GLU A 115 -8.09 -9.57 -10.36
N ILE A 116 -8.55 -9.64 -9.12
CA ILE A 116 -9.49 -8.67 -8.53
C ILE A 116 -8.86 -7.28 -8.48
N THR A 117 -7.57 -7.18 -8.12
CA THR A 117 -6.87 -5.88 -8.09
C THR A 117 -6.75 -5.27 -9.48
N ILE A 118 -6.41 -6.07 -10.50
CA ILE A 118 -6.37 -5.61 -11.90
C ILE A 118 -7.75 -5.13 -12.34
N GLU A 119 -8.80 -5.87 -12.00
CA GLU A 119 -10.18 -5.50 -12.33
C GLU A 119 -10.59 -4.20 -11.63
N ALA A 120 -10.32 -4.06 -10.33
CA ALA A 120 -10.57 -2.83 -9.58
C ALA A 120 -9.92 -1.61 -10.22
N CYS A 121 -8.64 -1.74 -10.63
CA CYS A 121 -7.92 -0.67 -11.33
C CYS A 121 -8.59 -0.31 -12.66
N LYS A 122 -8.99 -1.30 -13.46
CA LYS A 122 -9.71 -1.08 -14.72
C LYS A 122 -11.04 -0.36 -14.50
N GLU A 123 -11.79 -0.79 -13.50
CA GLU A 123 -13.09 -0.20 -13.17
C GLU A 123 -12.95 1.23 -12.61
N ALA A 124 -11.91 1.51 -11.83
CA ALA A 124 -11.59 2.86 -11.39
C ALA A 124 -11.26 3.78 -12.59
N LYS A 125 -10.40 3.32 -13.51
CA LYS A 125 -10.03 4.11 -14.71
C LYS A 125 -11.22 4.37 -15.64
N LYS A 126 -12.15 3.44 -15.81
CA LYS A 126 -13.38 3.66 -16.58
C LYS A 126 -14.25 4.81 -16.03
N ARG A 127 -14.12 5.09 -14.72
CA ARG A 127 -14.85 6.14 -14.00
C ARG A 127 -14.04 7.41 -13.80
N ASN A 128 -12.85 7.51 -14.43
CA ASN A 128 -11.91 8.63 -14.27
C ASN A 128 -11.45 8.84 -12.82
N ILE A 129 -11.43 7.79 -12.01
CA ILE A 129 -10.94 7.81 -10.64
C ILE A 129 -9.41 7.80 -10.67
N THR A 130 -8.79 8.65 -9.86
CA THR A 130 -7.34 8.64 -9.64
C THR A 130 -6.93 7.35 -8.92
N VAL A 131 -5.93 6.65 -9.43
CA VAL A 131 -5.44 5.40 -8.84
C VAL A 131 -4.06 5.61 -8.28
N SER A 132 -3.87 5.30 -6.99
CA SER A 132 -2.56 5.28 -6.34
C SER A 132 -2.21 3.89 -5.82
N CYS A 133 -0.93 3.55 -5.88
CA CYS A 133 -0.40 2.27 -5.42
C CYS A 133 0.87 2.46 -4.60
N ASP A 134 0.91 1.91 -3.39
CA ASP A 134 2.16 1.63 -2.68
C ASP A 134 2.68 0.26 -3.14
N LEU A 135 3.82 0.21 -3.83
CA LEU A 135 4.35 -1.06 -4.37
C LEU A 135 4.61 -2.11 -3.30
N ASN A 136 5.07 -1.69 -2.14
CA ASN A 136 5.10 -2.44 -0.88
C ASN A 136 5.49 -3.92 -1.03
N TYR A 137 6.56 -4.21 -1.76
CA TYR A 137 7.00 -5.57 -2.07
C TYR A 137 7.28 -6.40 -0.82
N ARG A 138 6.81 -7.63 -0.82
CA ARG A 138 7.00 -8.57 0.27
C ARG A 138 7.48 -9.92 -0.28
N SER A 139 8.78 -10.16 -0.28
CA SER A 139 9.39 -11.42 -0.76
C SER A 139 8.86 -12.68 -0.07
N LYS A 140 8.31 -12.55 1.15
CA LYS A 140 7.65 -13.66 1.88
C LYS A 140 6.25 -14.01 1.35
N LEU A 141 5.63 -13.19 0.50
CA LEU A 141 4.30 -13.44 -0.06
C LEU A 141 4.36 -13.99 -1.49
N TRP A 142 5.30 -13.54 -2.28
CA TRP A 142 5.45 -13.95 -3.68
C TRP A 142 6.89 -13.80 -4.20
N SER A 143 7.22 -14.53 -5.29
CA SER A 143 8.51 -14.39 -5.96
C SER A 143 8.59 -13.07 -6.74
N SER A 144 9.82 -12.61 -7.01
CA SER A 144 10.06 -11.44 -7.87
C SER A 144 9.45 -11.60 -9.27
N GLU A 145 9.52 -12.81 -9.86
CA GLU A 145 8.95 -13.08 -11.18
C GLU A 145 7.43 -12.90 -11.19
N LYS A 146 6.74 -13.46 -10.16
CA LYS A 146 5.29 -13.30 -10.02
C LYS A 146 4.92 -11.84 -9.74
N ALA A 147 5.68 -11.19 -8.85
CA ALA A 147 5.49 -9.77 -8.55
C ALA A 147 5.66 -8.91 -9.80
N ASN A 148 6.72 -9.13 -10.57
CA ASN A 148 6.95 -8.42 -11.84
C ASN A 148 5.78 -8.60 -12.81
N LYS A 149 5.36 -9.84 -13.06
CA LYS A 149 4.26 -10.14 -13.98
C LYS A 149 2.96 -9.42 -13.59
N VAL A 150 2.57 -9.50 -12.32
CA VAL A 150 1.30 -8.93 -11.85
C VAL A 150 1.39 -7.41 -11.76
N MET A 151 2.45 -6.87 -11.15
CA MET A 151 2.60 -5.43 -10.96
C MET A 151 2.83 -4.69 -12.28
N SER A 152 3.50 -5.29 -13.26
CA SER A 152 3.60 -4.72 -14.61
C SER A 152 2.24 -4.55 -15.28
N GLU A 153 1.28 -5.42 -15.00
CA GLU A 153 -0.09 -5.25 -15.52
C GLU A 153 -0.87 -4.20 -14.70
N VAL A 154 -0.80 -4.26 -13.38
CA VAL A 154 -1.48 -3.32 -12.48
C VAL A 154 -1.00 -1.89 -12.69
N CYS A 155 0.31 -1.67 -12.82
CA CYS A 155 0.92 -0.34 -12.96
C CYS A 155 0.47 0.41 -14.23
N LYS A 156 -0.05 -0.28 -15.25
CA LYS A 156 -0.65 0.37 -16.42
C LYS A 156 -1.85 1.27 -16.09
N TYR A 157 -2.45 1.08 -14.93
CA TYR A 157 -3.66 1.79 -14.50
C TYR A 157 -3.38 2.78 -13.36
N VAL A 158 -2.17 2.81 -12.82
CA VAL A 158 -1.78 3.66 -11.68
C VAL A 158 -1.40 5.06 -12.17
N ASP A 159 -1.91 6.09 -11.49
CA ASP A 159 -1.53 7.49 -11.74
C ASP A 159 -0.39 7.92 -10.80
N ILE A 160 -0.41 7.44 -9.55
CA ILE A 160 0.53 7.83 -8.50
C ILE A 160 1.13 6.58 -7.87
N CYS A 161 2.43 6.44 -8.00
CA CYS A 161 3.19 5.31 -7.47
C CYS A 161 3.96 5.73 -6.23
N ILE A 162 3.78 5.01 -5.12
CA ILE A 162 4.66 5.11 -3.96
C ILE A 162 5.62 3.92 -4.03
N ALA A 163 6.91 4.19 -4.04
CA ALA A 163 7.93 3.18 -4.23
C ALA A 163 9.20 3.54 -3.47
N ASN A 164 9.89 2.52 -2.98
CA ASN A 164 11.23 2.62 -2.44
C ASN A 164 12.20 1.74 -3.26
N GLU A 165 13.48 1.74 -2.89
CA GLU A 165 14.50 0.94 -3.55
C GLU A 165 14.19 -0.56 -3.52
N ASP A 166 13.81 -1.09 -2.34
CA ASP A 166 13.53 -2.52 -2.18
C ASP A 166 12.39 -2.98 -3.09
N ASP A 167 11.38 -2.11 -3.28
CA ASP A 167 10.27 -2.37 -4.19
C ASP A 167 10.74 -2.41 -5.66
N ALA A 168 11.49 -1.40 -6.07
CA ALA A 168 11.98 -1.28 -7.45
C ALA A 168 12.95 -2.41 -7.82
N VAL A 169 13.84 -2.78 -6.91
CA VAL A 169 14.76 -3.91 -7.08
C VAL A 169 13.98 -5.23 -7.06
N GLY A 170 13.14 -5.42 -6.05
CA GLY A 170 12.44 -6.68 -5.82
C GLY A 170 11.40 -7.02 -6.88
N ILE A 171 10.69 -6.02 -7.42
CA ILE A 171 9.64 -6.21 -8.43
C ILE A 171 10.21 -6.12 -9.84
N PHE A 172 11.00 -5.07 -10.13
CA PHE A 172 11.40 -4.74 -11.50
C PHE A 172 12.89 -5.02 -11.80
N GLY A 173 13.66 -5.52 -10.84
CA GLY A 173 15.06 -5.84 -11.01
C GLY A 173 15.95 -4.61 -11.26
N MET A 174 15.52 -3.43 -10.82
CA MET A 174 16.26 -2.19 -11.02
C MET A 174 17.55 -2.18 -10.22
N ASN A 175 18.64 -1.75 -10.83
CA ASN A 175 19.94 -1.63 -10.16
C ASN A 175 20.16 -0.17 -9.77
N ALA A 176 20.29 0.10 -8.46
CA ALA A 176 20.44 1.44 -7.93
C ALA A 176 21.74 1.58 -7.13
N SER A 177 22.86 1.73 -7.82
CA SER A 177 24.20 1.90 -7.21
C SER A 177 24.61 3.35 -6.96
N LYS A 178 23.69 4.20 -6.46
CA LYS A 178 23.92 5.65 -6.28
C LYS A 178 23.72 6.07 -4.82
N SER A 179 23.99 7.33 -4.48
CA SER A 179 23.62 7.91 -3.17
C SER A 179 22.10 7.92 -2.98
N ASP A 180 21.59 7.95 -1.74
CA ASP A 180 20.15 7.80 -1.46
C ASP A 180 19.26 8.78 -2.24
N LYS A 181 19.65 10.04 -2.35
CA LYS A 181 18.89 11.04 -3.12
C LYS A 181 18.90 10.76 -4.62
N GLU A 182 20.07 10.52 -5.19
CA GLU A 182 20.24 10.24 -6.61
C GLU A 182 19.58 8.91 -6.99
N LYS A 183 19.62 7.94 -6.08
CA LYS A 183 19.00 6.63 -6.22
C LYS A 183 17.48 6.73 -6.35
N ASN A 184 16.83 7.44 -5.41
CA ASN A 184 15.38 7.59 -5.44
C ASN A 184 14.90 8.36 -6.68
N ALA A 185 15.62 9.43 -7.08
CA ALA A 185 15.30 10.15 -8.31
C ALA A 185 15.49 9.27 -9.56
N TYR A 186 16.58 8.49 -9.62
CA TYR A 186 16.82 7.55 -10.72
C TYR A 186 15.73 6.47 -10.81
N ILE A 187 15.35 5.86 -9.68
CA ILE A 187 14.28 4.87 -9.64
C ILE A 187 12.96 5.48 -10.15
N ALA A 188 12.62 6.67 -9.68
CA ALA A 188 11.40 7.35 -10.09
C ALA A 188 11.39 7.68 -11.59
N GLU A 189 12.53 8.12 -12.13
CA GLU A 189 12.70 8.38 -13.56
C GLU A 189 12.54 7.09 -14.38
N GLU A 190 13.17 5.99 -13.98
CA GLU A 190 13.05 4.71 -14.67
C GLU A 190 11.63 4.14 -14.57
N LEU A 191 10.97 4.27 -13.42
CA LEU A 191 9.56 3.86 -13.28
C LEU A 191 8.64 4.68 -14.19
N THR A 192 8.85 5.99 -14.34
CA THR A 192 8.05 6.82 -15.25
C THR A 192 8.34 6.54 -16.73
N LYS A 193 9.56 6.10 -17.08
CA LYS A 193 9.87 5.60 -18.43
C LYS A 193 9.19 4.27 -18.70
N MET A 194 9.16 3.36 -17.71
CA MET A 194 8.53 2.04 -17.82
C MET A 194 7.00 2.16 -17.85
N PHE A 195 6.44 3.09 -17.10
CA PHE A 195 5.00 3.33 -16.99
C PHE A 195 4.69 4.82 -17.26
N PRO A 196 4.53 5.21 -18.54
CA PRO A 196 4.31 6.62 -18.93
C PRO A 196 2.98 7.22 -18.41
N ASN A 197 2.09 6.39 -17.89
CA ASN A 197 0.86 6.82 -17.22
C ASN A 197 1.08 7.33 -15.79
N PHE A 198 2.24 7.08 -15.18
CA PHE A 198 2.55 7.65 -13.88
C PHE A 198 2.71 9.16 -13.97
N LYS A 199 1.84 9.88 -13.27
CA LYS A 199 1.91 11.34 -13.12
C LYS A 199 2.89 11.74 -12.02
N MET A 200 3.07 10.83 -11.05
CA MET A 200 3.92 11.05 -9.89
C MET A 200 4.49 9.74 -9.38
N VAL A 201 5.75 9.79 -8.96
CA VAL A 201 6.37 8.75 -8.11
C VAL A 201 6.81 9.41 -6.82
N ALA A 202 6.36 8.86 -5.68
CA ALA A 202 6.70 9.34 -4.36
C ALA A 202 7.55 8.30 -3.62
N SER A 203 8.55 8.75 -2.89
CA SER A 203 9.44 7.91 -2.09
C SER A 203 9.67 8.51 -0.72
N VAL A 204 9.80 7.67 0.29
CA VAL A 204 10.23 8.06 1.63
C VAL A 204 11.31 7.10 2.11
N TRP A 205 12.36 7.62 2.69
CA TRP A 205 13.44 6.83 3.26
C TRP A 205 13.88 7.37 4.61
N ARG A 206 14.49 6.50 5.37
CA ARG A 206 15.01 6.81 6.69
C ARG A 206 16.44 6.34 6.81
N THR A 207 17.27 7.17 7.42
CA THR A 207 18.64 6.85 7.76
C THR A 207 18.74 6.73 9.27
N GLU A 208 19.22 5.59 9.76
CA GLU A 208 19.46 5.38 11.19
C GLU A 208 20.67 6.23 11.62
N THR A 209 20.47 7.11 12.60
CA THR A 209 21.54 7.89 13.23
C THR A 209 21.91 7.32 14.61
N SER A 210 20.96 6.62 15.25
CA SER A 210 21.16 5.83 16.45
C SER A 210 20.08 4.73 16.55
N ILE A 211 20.07 3.94 17.61
CA ILE A 211 19.07 2.87 17.84
C ILE A 211 17.63 3.41 17.85
N THR A 212 17.43 4.64 18.30
CA THR A 212 16.10 5.28 18.46
C THR A 212 15.92 6.52 17.62
N THR A 213 16.98 7.09 17.06
CA THR A 213 16.93 8.33 16.30
C THR A 213 17.12 8.07 14.82
N PHE A 214 16.21 8.58 14.03
CA PHE A 214 16.19 8.45 12.58
C PHE A 214 16.09 9.82 11.93
N LYS A 215 16.67 9.91 10.77
CA LYS A 215 16.53 11.00 9.83
C LYS A 215 15.56 10.55 8.76
N LEU A 216 14.43 11.23 8.62
CA LEU A 216 13.42 10.96 7.61
C LEU A 216 13.50 12.01 6.52
N GLN A 217 13.47 11.57 5.27
CA GLN A 217 13.37 12.44 4.10
C GLN A 217 12.46 11.80 3.07
N SER A 218 11.80 12.62 2.26
CA SER A 218 10.95 12.16 1.16
C SER A 218 11.26 12.89 -0.13
N MET A 219 10.80 12.32 -1.24
CA MET A 219 10.91 12.89 -2.57
C MET A 219 9.63 12.63 -3.35
N ILE A 220 9.23 13.61 -4.14
CA ILE A 220 8.21 13.49 -5.18
C ILE A 220 8.89 13.73 -6.51
N TYR A 221 8.68 12.83 -7.47
CA TYR A 221 9.11 12.99 -8.85
C TYR A 221 7.87 13.20 -9.72
N THR A 222 7.80 14.33 -10.39
CA THR A 222 6.72 14.70 -11.30
C THR A 222 7.25 15.65 -12.38
N ASP A 223 6.70 15.61 -13.58
CA ASP A 223 7.10 16.45 -14.72
C ASP A 223 8.60 16.42 -15.01
N GLY A 224 9.23 15.26 -14.86
CA GLY A 224 10.66 15.05 -15.09
C GLY A 224 11.58 15.67 -14.03
N LYS A 225 11.07 16.06 -12.87
CA LYS A 225 11.83 16.71 -11.79
C LYS A 225 11.59 16.05 -10.44
N ALA A 226 12.66 15.98 -9.65
CA ALA A 226 12.62 15.52 -8.27
C ALA A 226 12.55 16.70 -7.30
N TYR A 227 11.59 16.65 -6.39
CA TYR A 227 11.37 17.62 -5.31
C TYR A 227 11.57 16.91 -3.97
N TYR A 228 12.41 17.46 -3.11
CA TYR A 228 12.79 16.85 -1.84
C TYR A 228 12.19 17.61 -0.67
N SER A 229 11.73 16.87 0.34
CA SER A 229 11.38 17.46 1.62
C SER A 229 12.63 17.92 2.38
N GLN A 230 12.44 18.74 3.40
CA GLN A 230 13.47 18.91 4.43
C GLN A 230 13.73 17.58 5.15
N GLU A 231 14.85 17.48 5.85
CA GLU A 231 15.18 16.35 6.71
C GLU A 231 14.51 16.53 8.08
N PHE A 232 13.82 15.50 8.53
CA PHE A 232 13.19 15.47 9.85
C PHE A 232 13.96 14.53 10.78
N PHE A 233 14.37 15.00 11.94
CA PHE A 233 14.95 14.17 12.97
C PHE A 233 13.84 13.68 13.91
N MET A 234 13.74 12.37 14.09
CA MET A 234 12.65 11.75 14.83
C MET A 234 13.20 10.70 15.80
N ASN A 235 12.68 10.70 17.01
CA ASN A 235 12.79 9.60 17.94
C ASN A 235 11.61 8.65 17.72
N ILE A 236 11.87 7.45 17.24
CA ILE A 236 10.83 6.49 16.88
C ILE A 236 10.59 5.52 18.03
N LEU A 237 9.38 5.51 18.55
CA LEU A 237 8.89 4.51 19.50
C LEU A 237 8.32 3.28 18.80
N ASP A 238 7.61 3.50 17.70
CA ASP A 238 7.08 2.46 16.83
C ASP A 238 7.08 2.96 15.38
N TYR A 239 7.50 2.11 14.44
CA TYR A 239 7.59 2.46 13.03
C TYR A 239 6.53 1.75 12.16
N ILE A 240 5.64 0.95 12.79
CA ILE A 240 4.60 0.23 12.05
C ILE A 240 3.58 1.23 11.53
N GLY A 241 3.26 1.13 10.25
CA GLY A 241 2.32 2.05 9.59
C GLY A 241 2.93 3.39 9.17
N ALA A 242 4.25 3.60 9.33
CA ALA A 242 4.88 4.85 8.88
C ALA A 242 4.79 5.05 7.36
N GLY A 243 4.96 3.98 6.57
CA GLY A 243 4.72 4.00 5.12
C GLY A 243 3.27 4.32 4.78
N ASP A 244 2.33 3.69 5.49
CA ASP A 244 0.89 3.90 5.29
C ASP A 244 0.48 5.35 5.63
N ALA A 245 1.06 5.93 6.68
CA ALA A 245 0.86 7.33 7.04
C ALA A 245 1.43 8.29 5.97
N TYR A 246 2.57 7.95 5.37
CA TYR A 246 3.12 8.69 4.24
C TYR A 246 2.20 8.63 3.02
N CYS A 247 1.67 7.44 2.69
CA CYS A 247 0.67 7.28 1.62
C CYS A 247 -0.56 8.17 1.88
N ALA A 248 -1.08 8.18 3.10
CA ALA A 248 -2.20 9.04 3.48
C ALA A 248 -1.86 10.53 3.33
N GLY A 249 -0.66 10.95 3.73
CA GLY A 249 -0.18 12.32 3.55
C GLY A 249 -0.12 12.75 2.09
N ILE A 250 0.38 11.89 1.20
CA ILE A 250 0.40 12.13 -0.26
C ILE A 250 -1.04 12.26 -0.80
N ILE A 251 -1.93 11.33 -0.46
CA ILE A 251 -3.33 11.36 -0.93
C ILE A 251 -4.04 12.63 -0.44
N TYR A 252 -3.83 13.00 0.82
CA TYR A 252 -4.45 14.20 1.42
C TYR A 252 -3.99 15.51 0.78
N SER A 253 -2.74 15.56 0.30
CA SER A 253 -2.13 16.79 -0.23
C SER A 253 -2.43 17.05 -1.72
N LEU A 254 -3.06 16.11 -2.41
CA LEU A 254 -3.38 16.18 -3.84
C LEU A 254 -4.88 16.27 -4.09
#